data_b1da47f40edc02c0d2ff2d30cb0d71dd
#
_entry.id   b1da47f40edc02c0d2ff2d30cb0d71dd
#
_cell.length_a   1.000
_cell.length_b   1.000
_cell.length_c   1.000
_cell.angle_alpha   90.00
_cell.angle_beta   90.00
_cell.angle_gamma   90.00
#
_symmetry.space_group_name_H-M   'P 1'
#
loop_
_entity.id
_entity.type
_entity.pdbx_description
1 polymer ?
#
loop_
_entity_poly.entity_id
_entity_poly.type
_entity_poly.pdbx_seq_one_letter_code
_entity_poly.pdbx_strand_id
1 'polypeptide(L)'
;DTPNGIDISLDFTSPHPTALQKGTDDRLILHGQAPGYVERRTFEQIEQWGDQYKHPELYDANGKRKFDKRMLYGDEIGGKGMFFEAQLKPVFPKDGKCEITDAGIHIYNTDEVYFILSMATSFNGFDKSPSRDGIDPSAKAASILEKALSYDYQTLKQRHTEDYRSLFDRVDFELFSSPEHKAMPTDKRLEQ
;
A
#
# COMPACT_ATOMS: atom_id res chain seq x y z
N ASP A 1 28.47 1.67 10.59
CA ASP A 1 29.64 2.21 9.86
C ASP A 1 30.11 1.20 8.85
N THR A 2 29.59 1.28 7.64
CA THR A 2 30.09 0.48 6.50
C THR A 2 31.23 1.27 5.83
N PRO A 3 32.43 0.67 5.64
CA PRO A 3 33.60 1.40 5.11
C PRO A 3 33.41 2.00 3.71
N ASN A 4 32.33 1.68 3.01
CA ASN A 4 32.06 2.09 1.62
C ASN A 4 30.69 2.78 1.45
N GLY A 5 30.05 3.25 2.54
CA GLY A 5 28.74 3.83 2.46
C GLY A 5 27.59 2.81 2.29
N ILE A 6 26.39 3.31 2.03
CA ILE A 6 25.19 2.52 1.77
C ILE A 6 25.27 1.94 0.35
N ASP A 7 24.94 0.65 0.21
CA ASP A 7 24.72 -0.05 -1.05
C ASP A 7 23.50 -0.95 -0.86
N ILE A 8 22.33 -0.55 -1.38
CA ILE A 8 21.05 -1.24 -1.19
C ILE A 8 20.21 -1.24 -2.44
N SER A 9 19.41 -2.29 -2.60
CA SER A 9 18.37 -2.37 -3.63
C SER A 9 16.99 -2.48 -2.99
N LEU A 10 16.02 -1.80 -3.59
CA LEU A 10 14.61 -1.82 -3.19
C LEU A 10 13.75 -2.07 -4.42
N ASP A 11 12.66 -2.81 -4.20
CA ASP A 11 11.59 -2.98 -5.18
C ASP A 11 10.22 -2.86 -4.51
N PHE A 12 9.18 -2.81 -5.33
CA PHE A 12 7.81 -2.95 -4.88
C PHE A 12 7.27 -4.34 -5.19
N THR A 13 6.63 -4.95 -4.21
CA THR A 13 5.84 -6.17 -4.40
C THR A 13 4.38 -5.94 -4.06
N SER A 14 3.48 -6.63 -4.75
CA SER A 14 2.05 -6.55 -4.51
C SER A 14 1.41 -7.94 -4.70
N PRO A 15 0.42 -8.33 -3.85
CA PRO A 15 -0.38 -9.52 -4.09
C PRO A 15 -1.36 -9.33 -5.27
N HIS A 16 -1.55 -8.10 -5.74
CA HIS A 16 -2.41 -7.78 -6.88
C HIS A 16 -1.59 -7.63 -8.16
N PRO A 17 -2.21 -7.80 -9.34
CA PRO A 17 -1.56 -7.48 -10.61
C PRO A 17 -1.14 -6.01 -10.65
N THR A 18 0.14 -5.79 -10.90
CA THR A 18 0.73 -4.45 -10.95
C THR A 18 1.76 -4.36 -12.06
N ALA A 19 2.02 -3.14 -12.50
CA ALA A 19 3.15 -2.78 -13.35
C ALA A 19 4.09 -1.87 -12.56
N LEU A 20 5.37 -2.16 -12.63
CA LEU A 20 6.45 -1.34 -12.08
C LEU A 20 7.12 -0.60 -13.22
N GLN A 21 7.40 0.68 -13.04
CA GLN A 21 8.04 1.50 -14.07
C GLN A 21 8.89 2.62 -13.47
N LYS A 22 9.93 3.02 -14.20
CA LYS A 22 10.68 4.22 -13.89
C LYS A 22 9.87 5.45 -14.30
N GLY A 23 9.71 6.41 -13.39
CA GLY A 23 9.16 7.73 -13.68
C GLY A 23 10.20 8.70 -14.26
N THR A 24 9.76 9.89 -14.69
CA THR A 24 10.60 10.85 -15.42
C THR A 24 11.64 11.57 -14.58
N ASP A 25 11.52 11.62 -13.26
CA ASP A 25 12.32 12.42 -12.33
C ASP A 25 12.88 11.60 -11.17
N ASP A 26 13.47 10.46 -11.50
CA ASP A 26 14.08 9.54 -10.56
C ASP A 26 13.12 9.08 -9.46
N ARG A 27 11.93 8.65 -9.86
CA ARG A 27 10.96 7.96 -9.02
C ARG A 27 10.65 6.57 -9.57
N LEU A 28 10.37 5.66 -8.65
CA LEU A 28 9.85 4.34 -8.97
C LEU A 28 8.32 4.36 -8.79
N ILE A 29 7.59 3.90 -9.79
CA ILE A 29 6.12 3.93 -9.81
C ILE A 29 5.60 2.51 -9.88
N LEU A 30 4.72 2.16 -8.93
CA LEU A 30 3.90 0.95 -8.96
C LEU A 30 2.48 1.35 -9.27
N HIS A 31 1.93 0.85 -10.36
CA HIS A 31 0.53 1.04 -10.74
C HIS A 31 -0.21 -0.29 -10.75
N GLY A 32 -1.46 -0.31 -10.29
CA GLY A 32 -2.26 -1.51 -10.25
C GLY A 32 -3.75 -1.26 -10.10
N GLN A 33 -4.50 -2.35 -10.11
CA GLN A 33 -5.93 -2.36 -9.85
C GLN A 33 -6.26 -3.40 -8.79
N ALA A 34 -7.00 -3.00 -7.77
CA ALA A 34 -7.56 -3.91 -6.78
C ALA A 34 -8.65 -4.78 -7.40
N PRO A 35 -8.94 -5.97 -6.86
CA PRO A 35 -9.99 -6.83 -7.40
C PRO A 35 -11.34 -6.14 -7.36
N GLY A 36 -12.13 -6.33 -8.39
CA GLY A 36 -13.51 -5.87 -8.47
C GLY A 36 -14.50 -6.80 -7.78
N TYR A 37 -14.08 -8.03 -7.52
CA TYR A 37 -14.84 -9.04 -6.79
C TYR A 37 -13.90 -9.97 -6.02
N VAL A 38 -14.26 -10.27 -4.76
CA VAL A 38 -13.53 -11.20 -3.90
C VAL A 38 -14.53 -12.06 -3.14
N GLU A 39 -14.44 -13.38 -3.31
CA GLU A 39 -15.22 -14.33 -2.54
C GLU A 39 -14.35 -15.03 -1.48
N ARG A 40 -14.74 -14.90 -0.22
CA ARG A 40 -14.03 -15.51 0.92
C ARG A 40 -14.26 -17.01 1.06
N ARG A 41 -15.45 -17.50 0.62
CA ARG A 41 -15.79 -18.91 0.68
C ARG A 41 -15.05 -19.70 -0.38
N THR A 42 -14.72 -20.95 -0.08
CA THR A 42 -14.15 -21.84 -1.11
C THR A 42 -15.25 -22.29 -2.09
N PHE A 43 -14.85 -22.72 -3.26
CA PHE A 43 -15.78 -23.26 -4.24
C PHE A 43 -16.54 -24.47 -3.69
N GLU A 44 -15.86 -25.34 -2.95
CA GLU A 44 -16.44 -26.52 -2.30
C GLU A 44 -17.54 -26.13 -1.30
N GLN A 45 -17.34 -25.08 -0.52
CA GLN A 45 -18.34 -24.56 0.41
C GLN A 45 -19.58 -24.03 -0.31
N ILE A 46 -19.37 -23.24 -1.38
CA ILE A 46 -20.49 -22.69 -2.17
C ILE A 46 -21.30 -23.82 -2.81
N GLU A 47 -20.64 -24.81 -3.41
CA GLU A 47 -21.25 -25.94 -4.10
C GLU A 47 -21.96 -26.90 -3.15
N GLN A 48 -21.35 -27.18 -2.00
CA GLN A 48 -21.95 -28.02 -0.95
C GLN A 48 -23.26 -27.42 -0.41
N TRP A 49 -23.33 -26.09 -0.35
CA TRP A 49 -24.52 -25.39 0.16
C TRP A 49 -25.56 -25.09 -0.93
N GLY A 50 -25.26 -25.36 -2.19
CA GLY A 50 -26.13 -25.06 -3.33
C GLY A 50 -26.28 -23.57 -3.58
N ASP A 51 -25.29 -22.78 -3.21
CA ASP A 51 -25.32 -21.30 -3.20
C ASP A 51 -24.78 -20.67 -4.50
N GLN A 52 -24.50 -21.45 -5.55
CA GLN A 52 -23.92 -20.96 -6.81
C GLN A 52 -24.69 -19.78 -7.42
N TYR A 53 -26.04 -19.81 -7.29
CA TYR A 53 -26.91 -18.74 -7.81
C TYR A 53 -26.72 -17.39 -7.08
N LYS A 54 -26.11 -17.38 -5.89
CA LYS A 54 -25.78 -16.16 -5.14
C LYS A 54 -24.49 -15.49 -5.60
N HIS A 55 -23.73 -16.17 -6.46
CA HIS A 55 -22.41 -15.75 -6.92
C HIS A 55 -22.35 -15.68 -8.46
N PRO A 56 -23.16 -14.82 -9.09
CA PRO A 56 -23.24 -14.74 -10.56
C PRO A 56 -21.92 -14.28 -11.20
N GLU A 57 -21.00 -13.70 -10.43
CA GLU A 57 -19.65 -13.35 -10.89
C GLU A 57 -18.82 -14.62 -11.15
N LEU A 58 -18.97 -15.65 -10.32
CA LEU A 58 -18.18 -16.89 -10.35
C LEU A 58 -18.87 -18.04 -11.10
N TYR A 59 -20.20 -18.02 -11.19
CA TYR A 59 -20.98 -19.10 -11.79
C TYR A 59 -21.90 -18.60 -12.90
N ASP A 60 -22.13 -19.43 -13.88
CA ASP A 60 -23.13 -19.19 -14.93
C ASP A 60 -24.57 -19.56 -14.45
N ALA A 61 -25.54 -19.34 -15.31
CA ALA A 61 -26.96 -19.63 -15.01
C ALA A 61 -27.25 -21.12 -14.76
N ASN A 62 -26.35 -22.02 -15.16
CA ASN A 62 -26.46 -23.46 -14.95
C ASN A 62 -25.67 -23.93 -13.71
N GLY A 63 -25.11 -23.01 -12.94
CA GLY A 63 -24.30 -23.33 -11.75
C GLY A 63 -22.88 -23.84 -12.07
N LYS A 64 -22.41 -23.67 -13.31
CA LYS A 64 -21.04 -24.03 -13.69
C LYS A 64 -20.09 -22.88 -13.39
N ARG A 65 -18.90 -23.20 -12.83
CA ARG A 65 -17.82 -22.22 -12.60
C ARG A 65 -17.40 -21.55 -13.90
N LYS A 66 -17.30 -20.21 -13.86
CA LYS A 66 -16.74 -19.38 -14.93
C LYS A 66 -15.21 -19.27 -14.82
N PHE A 67 -14.69 -19.36 -13.59
CA PHE A 67 -13.27 -19.19 -13.25
C PHE A 67 -12.85 -20.28 -12.24
N ASP A 68 -11.56 -20.55 -12.20
CA ASP A 68 -10.90 -21.42 -11.22
C ASP A 68 -10.37 -20.64 -9.99
N LYS A 69 -10.55 -19.32 -9.98
CA LYS A 69 -10.14 -18.40 -8.91
C LYS A 69 -11.33 -17.61 -8.38
N ARG A 70 -11.23 -17.15 -7.13
CA ARG A 70 -12.30 -16.46 -6.41
C ARG A 70 -12.06 -14.95 -6.27
N MET A 71 -10.98 -14.45 -6.86
CA MET A 71 -10.59 -13.06 -6.91
C MET A 71 -10.52 -12.65 -8.39
N LEU A 72 -11.37 -11.69 -8.78
CA LEU A 72 -11.53 -11.29 -10.18
C LEU A 72 -11.08 -9.84 -10.37
N TYR A 73 -10.38 -9.59 -11.46
CA TYR A 73 -9.79 -8.31 -11.81
C TYR A 73 -10.23 -7.83 -13.19
N GLY A 74 -10.23 -6.53 -13.39
CA GLY A 74 -10.34 -5.88 -14.68
C GLY A 74 -11.46 -6.44 -15.56
N ASP A 75 -11.12 -6.94 -16.72
CA ASP A 75 -12.09 -7.42 -17.72
C ASP A 75 -12.93 -8.61 -17.25
N GLU A 76 -12.40 -9.45 -16.36
CA GLU A 76 -13.11 -10.59 -15.78
C GLU A 76 -14.38 -10.18 -15.02
N ILE A 77 -14.40 -8.96 -14.52
CA ILE A 77 -15.49 -8.38 -13.74
C ILE A 77 -16.03 -7.08 -14.35
N GLY A 78 -15.94 -6.95 -15.68
CA GLY A 78 -16.47 -5.80 -16.43
C GLY A 78 -15.76 -4.49 -16.09
N GLY A 79 -14.46 -4.51 -15.89
CA GLY A 79 -13.62 -3.36 -15.57
C GLY A 79 -13.73 -2.85 -14.15
N LYS A 80 -14.47 -3.54 -13.26
CA LYS A 80 -14.60 -3.14 -11.86
C LYS A 80 -13.28 -3.32 -11.12
N GLY A 81 -13.12 -2.51 -10.08
CA GLY A 81 -11.93 -2.49 -9.21
C GLY A 81 -11.34 -1.10 -9.10
N MET A 82 -10.81 -0.78 -7.94
CA MET A 82 -10.21 0.51 -7.64
C MET A 82 -8.77 0.54 -8.17
N PHE A 83 -8.43 1.52 -8.99
CA PHE A 83 -7.03 1.75 -9.37
C PHE A 83 -6.24 2.33 -8.20
N PHE A 84 -4.97 2.00 -8.14
CA PHE A 84 -4.03 2.55 -7.16
C PHE A 84 -2.67 2.79 -7.78
N GLU A 85 -1.96 3.75 -7.21
CA GLU A 85 -0.58 4.02 -7.56
C GLU A 85 0.24 4.36 -6.32
N ALA A 86 1.48 3.87 -6.30
CA ALA A 86 2.50 4.22 -5.33
C ALA A 86 3.69 4.82 -6.07
N GLN A 87 4.22 5.95 -5.60
CA GLN A 87 5.40 6.61 -6.13
C GLN A 87 6.44 6.75 -5.03
N LEU A 88 7.63 6.21 -5.26
CA LEU A 88 8.75 6.23 -4.33
C LEU A 88 9.89 7.05 -4.91
N LYS A 89 10.38 8.02 -4.14
CA LYS A 89 11.55 8.82 -4.50
C LYS A 89 12.62 8.77 -3.42
N PRO A 90 13.87 8.42 -3.75
CA PRO A 90 15.00 8.59 -2.86
C PRO A 90 15.36 10.07 -2.74
N VAL A 91 15.74 10.50 -1.55
CA VAL A 91 16.23 11.85 -1.26
C VAL A 91 17.57 11.74 -0.54
N PHE A 92 18.58 12.42 -1.08
CA PHE A 92 19.91 12.42 -0.53
C PHE A 92 20.18 13.76 0.16
N PRO A 93 20.40 13.79 1.49
CA PRO A 93 20.79 15.01 2.20
C PRO A 93 22.17 15.51 1.81
N LYS A 94 23.00 14.60 1.33
CA LYS A 94 24.36 14.83 0.82
C LYS A 94 24.53 14.12 -0.52
N ASP A 95 25.76 13.96 -0.95
CA ASP A 95 26.08 13.20 -2.17
C ASP A 95 25.56 11.76 -2.08
N GLY A 96 25.02 11.29 -3.17
CA GLY A 96 24.51 9.94 -3.31
C GLY A 96 24.15 9.66 -4.76
N LYS A 97 24.08 8.38 -5.11
CA LYS A 97 23.70 7.93 -6.45
C LYS A 97 22.59 6.91 -6.39
N CYS A 98 21.69 6.99 -7.32
CA CYS A 98 20.68 5.96 -7.52
C CYS A 98 20.58 5.60 -9.01
N GLU A 99 20.28 4.35 -9.26
CA GLU A 99 19.86 3.82 -10.55
C GLU A 99 18.44 3.27 -10.40
N ILE A 100 17.52 3.78 -11.20
CA ILE A 100 16.12 3.36 -11.19
C ILE A 100 15.81 2.69 -12.52
N THR A 101 15.27 1.50 -12.44
CA THR A 101 14.82 0.69 -13.56
C THR A 101 13.39 0.21 -13.32
N ASP A 102 12.80 -0.46 -14.30
CA ASP A 102 11.50 -1.11 -14.12
C ASP A 102 11.55 -2.33 -13.18
N ALA A 103 12.73 -2.67 -12.63
CA ALA A 103 12.92 -3.73 -11.64
C ALA A 103 13.09 -3.21 -10.20
N GLY A 104 13.34 -1.89 -10.03
CA GLY A 104 13.54 -1.31 -8.70
C GLY A 104 14.53 -0.16 -8.67
N ILE A 105 14.98 0.17 -7.47
CA ILE A 105 15.95 1.23 -7.19
C ILE A 105 17.21 0.59 -6.60
N HIS A 106 18.37 0.91 -7.15
CA HIS A 106 19.67 0.63 -6.55
C HIS A 106 20.31 1.94 -6.07
N ILE A 107 20.73 2.00 -4.82
CA ILE A 107 21.34 3.15 -4.16
C ILE A 107 22.74 2.81 -3.74
N TYR A 108 23.70 3.71 -4.04
CA TYR A 108 25.10 3.52 -3.75
C TYR A 108 25.84 4.84 -3.55
N ASN A 109 27.05 4.76 -2.97
CA ASN A 109 27.93 5.92 -2.71
C ASN A 109 27.25 7.03 -1.88
N THR A 110 26.54 6.65 -0.81
CA THR A 110 25.97 7.59 0.16
C THR A 110 26.08 7.04 1.57
N ASP A 111 26.18 7.93 2.55
CA ASP A 111 26.12 7.58 3.98
C ASP A 111 24.71 7.74 4.55
N GLU A 112 23.84 8.48 3.84
CA GLU A 112 22.50 8.77 4.28
C GLU A 112 21.54 8.90 3.09
N VAL A 113 20.41 8.24 3.20
CA VAL A 113 19.28 8.37 2.27
C VAL A 113 17.96 8.22 3.04
N TYR A 114 16.97 8.99 2.67
CA TYR A 114 15.59 8.74 3.08
C TYR A 114 14.68 8.66 1.85
N PHE A 115 13.53 8.06 2.05
CA PHE A 115 12.57 7.82 0.97
C PHE A 115 11.28 8.56 1.26
N ILE A 116 10.72 9.18 0.24
CA ILE A 116 9.34 9.68 0.30
C ILE A 116 8.49 8.75 -0.56
N LEU A 117 7.52 8.12 0.09
CA LEU A 117 6.51 7.28 -0.53
C LEU A 117 5.17 8.00 -0.51
N SER A 118 4.60 8.21 -1.69
CA SER A 118 3.24 8.70 -1.86
C SER A 118 2.37 7.62 -2.46
N MET A 119 1.15 7.47 -1.95
CA MET A 119 0.18 6.50 -2.44
C MET A 119 -1.18 7.16 -2.61
N ALA A 120 -1.87 6.80 -3.68
CA ALA A 120 -3.23 7.25 -3.95
C ALA A 120 -4.05 6.15 -4.61
N THR A 121 -5.37 6.30 -4.52
CA THR A 121 -6.33 5.42 -5.17
C THR A 121 -7.31 6.25 -5.99
N SER A 122 -8.02 5.59 -6.90
CA SER A 122 -9.09 6.21 -7.69
C SER A 122 -10.38 6.45 -6.90
N PHE A 123 -10.40 6.24 -5.59
CA PHE A 123 -11.57 6.49 -4.74
C PHE A 123 -12.01 7.96 -4.83
N ASN A 124 -13.30 8.18 -5.14
CA ASN A 124 -13.89 9.51 -5.34
C ASN A 124 -15.26 9.67 -4.62
N GLY A 125 -15.41 9.01 -3.48
CA GLY A 125 -16.65 9.04 -2.71
C GLY A 125 -17.37 7.70 -2.68
N PHE A 126 -18.21 7.50 -1.67
CA PHE A 126 -18.92 6.23 -1.43
C PHE A 126 -20.03 5.94 -2.45
N ASP A 127 -20.53 6.97 -3.13
CA ASP A 127 -21.63 6.95 -4.10
C ASP A 127 -21.14 6.82 -5.56
N LYS A 128 -19.82 6.73 -5.78
CA LYS A 128 -19.21 6.71 -7.11
C LYS A 128 -18.42 5.42 -7.33
N SER A 129 -18.47 4.92 -8.56
CA SER A 129 -17.66 3.77 -8.95
C SER A 129 -16.19 4.19 -9.08
N PRO A 130 -15.26 3.62 -8.31
CA PRO A 130 -13.85 4.00 -8.39
C PRO A 130 -13.17 3.61 -9.72
N SER A 131 -13.79 2.69 -10.49
CA SER A 131 -13.29 2.31 -11.82
C SER A 131 -13.82 3.16 -12.97
N ARG A 132 -15.01 3.79 -12.82
CA ARG A 132 -15.64 4.59 -13.88
C ARG A 132 -15.67 6.09 -13.58
N ASP A 133 -15.96 6.41 -12.32
CA ASP A 133 -16.18 7.77 -11.83
C ASP A 133 -15.05 8.20 -10.86
N GLY A 134 -13.95 7.44 -10.88
CA GLY A 134 -12.79 7.63 -10.01
C GLY A 134 -11.98 8.86 -10.40
N ILE A 135 -11.09 9.26 -9.48
CA ILE A 135 -10.05 10.25 -9.75
C ILE A 135 -8.78 9.55 -10.25
N ASP A 136 -7.94 10.27 -10.97
CA ASP A 136 -6.64 9.76 -11.41
C ASP A 136 -5.70 9.57 -10.20
N PRO A 137 -5.34 8.32 -9.83
CA PRO A 137 -4.44 8.07 -8.71
C PRO A 137 -3.02 8.55 -8.98
N SER A 138 -2.59 8.55 -10.25
CA SER A 138 -1.25 8.98 -10.65
C SER A 138 -1.04 10.47 -10.39
N ALA A 139 -1.94 11.31 -10.88
CA ALA A 139 -1.89 12.74 -10.66
C ALA A 139 -1.98 13.09 -9.16
N LYS A 140 -2.83 12.37 -8.42
CA LYS A 140 -2.98 12.59 -6.97
C LYS A 140 -1.72 12.19 -6.20
N ALA A 141 -1.14 11.01 -6.49
CA ALA A 141 0.10 10.56 -5.85
C ALA A 141 1.27 11.49 -6.17
N ALA A 142 1.40 11.93 -7.44
CA ALA A 142 2.41 12.89 -7.84
C ALA A 142 2.29 14.22 -7.07
N SER A 143 1.09 14.78 -6.99
CA SER A 143 0.84 16.04 -6.27
C SER A 143 1.21 15.94 -4.78
N ILE A 144 0.91 14.82 -4.13
CA ILE A 144 1.28 14.58 -2.72
C ILE A 144 2.80 14.47 -2.58
N LEU A 145 3.46 13.72 -3.48
CA LEU A 145 4.90 13.55 -3.48
C LEU A 145 5.63 14.90 -3.64
N GLU A 146 5.26 15.70 -4.65
CA GLU A 146 5.84 17.01 -4.88
C GLU A 146 5.69 17.93 -3.68
N LYS A 147 4.52 17.93 -3.05
CA LYS A 147 4.28 18.71 -1.84
C LYS A 147 5.14 18.23 -0.67
N ALA A 148 5.36 16.93 -0.51
CA ALA A 148 6.25 16.40 0.52
C ALA A 148 7.71 16.76 0.24
N LEU A 149 8.15 16.70 -1.01
CA LEU A 149 9.51 17.05 -1.44
C LEU A 149 9.85 18.55 -1.23
N SER A 150 8.83 19.41 -1.08
CA SER A 150 9.06 20.84 -0.77
C SER A 150 9.49 21.11 0.68
N TYR A 151 9.51 20.09 1.53
CA TYR A 151 9.93 20.15 2.92
C TYR A 151 11.15 19.27 3.16
N ASP A 152 12.02 19.68 4.10
CA ASP A 152 13.06 18.80 4.62
C ASP A 152 12.50 17.76 5.60
N TYR A 153 13.31 16.75 5.92
CA TYR A 153 12.93 15.66 6.82
C TYR A 153 12.51 16.17 8.21
N GLN A 154 13.22 17.15 8.77
CA GLN A 154 12.92 17.65 10.11
C GLN A 154 11.58 18.36 10.16
N THR A 155 11.29 19.16 9.16
CA THR A 155 9.98 19.83 9.00
C THR A 155 8.84 18.82 8.86
N LEU A 156 9.01 17.78 8.03
CA LEU A 156 8.01 16.70 7.88
C LEU A 156 7.77 15.98 9.21
N LYS A 157 8.85 15.62 9.91
CA LYS A 157 8.79 14.95 11.22
C LYS A 157 8.10 15.83 12.27
N GLN A 158 8.44 17.10 12.34
CA GLN A 158 7.83 18.03 13.29
C GLN A 158 6.32 18.15 13.03
N ARG A 159 5.92 18.43 11.81
CA ARG A 159 4.50 18.54 11.41
C ARG A 159 3.71 17.27 11.74
N HIS A 160 4.27 16.10 11.42
CA HIS A 160 3.65 14.81 11.75
C HIS A 160 3.49 14.64 13.27
N THR A 161 4.54 14.96 14.05
CA THR A 161 4.51 14.83 15.51
C THR A 161 3.48 15.78 16.13
N GLU A 162 3.41 17.01 15.68
CA GLU A 162 2.44 18.01 16.18
C GLU A 162 1.01 17.59 15.86
N ASP A 163 0.74 17.19 14.62
CA ASP A 163 -0.58 16.71 14.21
C ASP A 163 -1.01 15.47 15.00
N TYR A 164 -0.14 14.47 15.09
CA TYR A 164 -0.40 13.24 15.86
C TYR A 164 -0.70 13.55 17.34
N ARG A 165 0.14 14.36 18.00
CA ARG A 165 -0.03 14.71 19.41
C ARG A 165 -1.29 15.52 19.66
N SER A 166 -1.69 16.36 18.72
CA SER A 166 -2.95 17.12 18.83
C SER A 166 -4.19 16.25 19.03
N LEU A 167 -4.12 15.01 18.59
CA LEU A 167 -5.20 14.01 18.75
C LEU A 167 -4.86 13.02 19.87
N PHE A 168 -3.66 12.45 19.87
CA PHE A 168 -3.24 11.38 20.77
C PHE A 168 -3.20 11.84 22.24
N ASP A 169 -2.66 13.02 22.51
CA ASP A 169 -2.51 13.55 23.88
C ASP A 169 -3.86 14.00 24.50
N ARG A 170 -4.97 13.88 23.75
CA ARG A 170 -6.33 14.17 24.26
C ARG A 170 -6.92 13.05 25.10
N VAL A 171 -6.37 11.86 25.00
CA VAL A 171 -6.83 10.67 25.74
C VAL A 171 -5.63 9.99 26.37
N ASP A 172 -5.62 9.88 27.69
CA ASP A 172 -4.70 9.05 28.45
C ASP A 172 -5.48 7.92 29.11
N PHE A 173 -5.00 6.69 28.93
CA PHE A 173 -5.64 5.51 29.46
C PHE A 173 -4.60 4.57 30.08
N GLU A 174 -4.63 4.43 31.40
CA GLU A 174 -3.76 3.52 32.14
C GLU A 174 -4.58 2.38 32.77
N LEU A 175 -4.23 1.15 32.38
CA LEU A 175 -4.74 -0.04 33.08
C LEU A 175 -3.88 -0.34 34.31
N PHE A 176 -4.54 -0.66 35.40
CA PHE A 176 -3.89 -1.10 36.61
C PHE A 176 -3.05 -2.35 36.33
N SER A 177 -1.75 -2.28 36.58
CA SER A 177 -0.83 -3.38 36.38
C SER A 177 0.24 -3.36 37.49
N SER A 178 0.58 -4.54 38.02
CA SER A 178 1.66 -4.64 39.00
C SER A 178 3.00 -4.22 38.37
N PRO A 179 3.98 -3.76 39.19
CA PRO A 179 5.31 -3.46 38.68
C PRO A 179 5.98 -4.62 37.94
N GLU A 180 5.73 -5.86 38.41
CA GLU A 180 6.24 -7.06 37.76
C GLU A 180 5.65 -7.25 36.37
N HIS A 181 4.33 -7.06 36.21
CA HIS A 181 3.68 -7.12 34.88
C HIS A 181 4.15 -6.00 33.95
N LYS A 182 4.38 -4.79 34.48
CA LYS A 182 4.92 -3.66 33.67
C LYS A 182 6.32 -3.97 33.12
N ALA A 183 7.13 -4.71 33.87
CA ALA A 183 8.49 -5.10 33.46
C ALA A 183 8.54 -6.28 32.48
N MET A 184 7.46 -7.01 32.32
CA MET A 184 7.40 -8.18 31.41
C MET A 184 7.31 -7.75 29.96
N PRO A 185 8.00 -8.43 29.02
CA PRO A 185 7.73 -8.34 27.58
C PRO A 185 6.27 -8.69 27.25
N THR A 186 5.73 -8.11 26.18
CA THR A 186 4.31 -8.23 25.82
C THR A 186 3.90 -9.68 25.55
N ASP A 187 4.76 -10.48 24.90
CA ASP A 187 4.53 -11.92 24.68
C ASP A 187 4.34 -12.68 25.99
N LYS A 188 5.15 -12.41 27.00
CA LYS A 188 5.05 -13.04 28.31
C LYS A 188 3.80 -12.63 29.09
N ARG A 189 3.32 -11.40 28.89
CA ARG A 189 2.05 -10.95 29.48
C ARG A 189 0.83 -11.61 28.85
N LEU A 190 0.90 -12.00 27.58
CA LEU A 190 -0.19 -12.67 26.87
C LEU A 190 -0.29 -14.16 27.21
N GLU A 191 0.76 -14.77 27.79
CA GLU A 191 0.78 -16.18 28.20
C GLU A 191 0.17 -16.42 29.59
N GLN A 192 -0.17 -15.38 30.36
CA GLN A 192 -0.77 -15.44 31.70
C GLN A 192 -2.29 -15.22 31.66
#